data_3d5536d7dde1460beaf129c627a9d8ab
#
_entry.id   3d5536d7dde1460beaf129c627a9d8ab
#
_cell.length_a   1.000
_cell.length_b   1.000
_cell.length_c   1.000
_cell.angle_alpha   90.00
_cell.angle_beta   90.00
_cell.angle_gamma   90.00
#
_symmetry.space_group_name_H-M   'P 1'
#
loop_
_entity.id
_entity.type
_entity.pdbx_description
1 polymer ?
#
loop_
_entity_poly.entity_id
_entity_poly.type
_entity_poly.pdbx_seq_one_letter_code
_entity_poly.pdbx_strand_id
1 'polypeptide(L)'
;TDYWLIKLNNEGLIVWQNTIGGSSYETLQSIDQTADGGFIIGGSSQSGISGDKTIASWGLNDYWILKLDMFGVIEWQKVIGGSSSDHLVDVRQTPDGGYIVAGFSSSGVSGDKTEDHFGDIFDLEQSYVDYWIVKISSSGIIEWQKTIGGDLDDYLTSCKITNDGGYILAGESQSGVSGYKSEENLGYNDIWIVKLNAEGNIEWQKSIKASEYEYAVLINQADDAGYIVLSASNSSISGDKTEACIGGVDFWLIKLGCTPYLEICNTLDDNCNGLIDDDIN
;
A
#
# COMPACT_ATOMS: atom_id res chain seq x y z
N THR A 1 12.72 -19.66 -0.61
CA THR A 1 11.23 -19.69 -0.48
C THR A 1 10.62 -19.26 -1.79
N ASP A 2 9.51 -19.90 -2.18
CA ASP A 2 8.83 -19.65 -3.44
C ASP A 2 7.37 -19.30 -3.15
N TYR A 3 6.66 -18.73 -4.13
CA TYR A 3 5.22 -18.52 -4.07
C TYR A 3 4.53 -19.88 -4.14
N TRP A 4 3.66 -20.18 -3.19
CA TRP A 4 2.80 -21.34 -3.23
C TRP A 4 1.35 -20.93 -3.29
N LEU A 5 0.70 -21.24 -4.41
CA LEU A 5 -0.66 -20.88 -4.72
C LEU A 5 -1.54 -22.14 -4.69
N ILE A 6 -2.70 -22.04 -4.10
CA ILE A 6 -3.69 -23.11 -4.04
C ILE A 6 -5.06 -22.52 -4.41
N LYS A 7 -5.72 -23.14 -5.38
CA LYS A 7 -7.13 -22.86 -5.69
C LYS A 7 -8.01 -23.97 -5.12
N LEU A 8 -9.00 -23.57 -4.34
CA LEU A 8 -10.01 -24.47 -3.80
C LEU A 8 -11.36 -24.27 -4.50
N ASN A 9 -12.18 -25.30 -4.54
CA ASN A 9 -13.59 -25.18 -4.91
C ASN A 9 -14.42 -24.78 -3.68
N ASN A 10 -15.75 -24.65 -3.87
CA ASN A 10 -16.69 -24.30 -2.79
C ASN A 10 -16.85 -25.37 -1.69
N GLU A 11 -16.32 -26.57 -1.91
CA GLU A 11 -16.28 -27.69 -0.95
C GLU A 11 -14.94 -27.76 -0.19
N GLY A 12 -13.98 -26.85 -0.49
CA GLY A 12 -12.65 -26.84 0.10
C GLY A 12 -11.66 -27.84 -0.53
N LEU A 13 -12.00 -28.45 -1.66
CA LEU A 13 -11.12 -29.39 -2.36
C LEU A 13 -10.16 -28.62 -3.28
N ILE A 14 -8.90 -29.10 -3.34
CA ILE A 14 -7.89 -28.51 -4.22
C ILE A 14 -8.28 -28.73 -5.68
N VAL A 15 -8.45 -27.64 -6.42
CA VAL A 15 -8.65 -27.66 -7.88
C VAL A 15 -7.32 -27.70 -8.60
N TRP A 16 -6.39 -26.82 -8.18
CA TRP A 16 -5.01 -26.83 -8.63
C TRP A 16 -4.10 -26.18 -7.57
N GLN A 17 -2.82 -26.43 -7.68
CA GLN A 17 -1.77 -25.77 -6.90
C GLN A 17 -0.53 -25.58 -7.75
N ASN A 18 0.19 -24.50 -7.53
CA ASN A 18 1.43 -24.16 -8.20
C ASN A 18 2.46 -23.63 -7.20
N THR A 19 3.72 -24.01 -7.42
CA THR A 19 4.87 -23.38 -6.79
C THR A 19 5.58 -22.58 -7.88
N ILE A 20 5.79 -21.28 -7.65
CA ILE A 20 6.38 -20.37 -8.62
C ILE A 20 7.53 -19.63 -7.93
N GLY A 21 8.74 -19.73 -8.47
CA GLY A 21 9.89 -19.14 -7.83
C GLY A 21 11.17 -19.13 -8.67
N GLY A 22 12.21 -18.66 -8.05
CA GLY A 22 13.56 -18.60 -8.61
C GLY A 22 14.59 -19.30 -7.72
N SER A 23 15.85 -18.91 -7.81
CA SER A 23 16.94 -19.58 -7.08
C SER A 23 17.23 -18.99 -5.69
N SER A 24 16.51 -17.92 -5.29
CA SER A 24 16.72 -17.23 -4.02
C SER A 24 15.41 -17.11 -3.22
N TYR A 25 15.15 -15.96 -2.59
CA TYR A 25 13.97 -15.76 -1.74
C TYR A 25 12.89 -14.98 -2.49
N GLU A 26 11.69 -15.53 -2.45
CA GLU A 26 10.46 -14.91 -2.90
C GLU A 26 9.47 -14.84 -1.74
N THR A 27 8.82 -13.68 -1.57
CA THR A 27 7.75 -13.48 -0.59
C THR A 27 6.49 -13.01 -1.30
N LEU A 28 5.44 -13.84 -1.32
CA LEU A 28 4.14 -13.46 -1.85
C LEU A 28 3.38 -12.63 -0.82
N GLN A 29 2.84 -11.48 -1.23
CA GLN A 29 2.12 -10.56 -0.35
C GLN A 29 0.67 -10.35 -0.76
N SER A 30 0.39 -10.35 -2.05
CA SER A 30 -0.94 -9.99 -2.53
C SER A 30 -1.39 -10.87 -3.68
N ILE A 31 -2.70 -11.14 -3.71
CA ILE A 31 -3.41 -11.79 -4.81
C ILE A 31 -4.74 -11.10 -5.02
N ASP A 32 -5.12 -10.90 -6.28
CA ASP A 32 -6.43 -10.40 -6.65
C ASP A 32 -6.98 -11.18 -7.85
N GLN A 33 -8.28 -11.41 -7.89
CA GLN A 33 -8.93 -12.06 -9.04
C GLN A 33 -9.20 -11.01 -10.11
N THR A 34 -8.74 -11.27 -11.34
CA THR A 34 -8.94 -10.35 -12.47
C THR A 34 -10.28 -10.58 -13.17
N ALA A 35 -10.78 -9.56 -13.87
CA ALA A 35 -12.08 -9.55 -14.53
C ALA A 35 -12.23 -10.66 -15.60
N ASP A 36 -11.13 -11.15 -16.15
CA ASP A 36 -11.07 -12.27 -17.09
C ASP A 36 -11.17 -13.66 -16.41
N GLY A 37 -11.28 -13.68 -15.08
CA GLY A 37 -11.34 -14.91 -14.28
C GLY A 37 -9.97 -15.48 -13.91
N GLY A 38 -8.88 -14.87 -14.34
CA GLY A 38 -7.51 -15.15 -13.92
C GLY A 38 -7.15 -14.50 -12.59
N PHE A 39 -5.85 -14.30 -12.35
CA PHE A 39 -5.34 -13.73 -11.11
C PHE A 39 -4.16 -12.80 -11.40
N ILE A 40 -4.05 -11.71 -10.66
CA ILE A 40 -2.81 -10.95 -10.52
C ILE A 40 -2.23 -11.26 -9.14
N ILE A 41 -0.95 -11.59 -9.09
CA ILE A 41 -0.24 -11.84 -7.84
C ILE A 41 1.02 -10.99 -7.79
N GLY A 42 1.43 -10.64 -6.59
CA GLY A 42 2.62 -9.84 -6.40
C GLY A 42 3.28 -10.07 -5.05
N GLY A 43 4.56 -9.86 -5.06
CA GLY A 43 5.42 -9.92 -3.89
C GLY A 43 6.81 -9.39 -4.20
N SER A 44 7.79 -9.77 -3.42
CA SER A 44 9.18 -9.35 -3.62
C SER A 44 10.06 -10.56 -3.94
N SER A 45 11.08 -10.36 -4.79
CA SER A 45 12.02 -11.41 -5.18
C SER A 45 13.45 -10.91 -5.17
N GLN A 46 14.34 -11.74 -4.64
CA GLN A 46 15.79 -11.57 -4.70
C GLN A 46 16.45 -12.36 -5.84
N SER A 47 15.68 -13.14 -6.58
CA SER A 47 16.23 -14.00 -7.62
C SER A 47 16.62 -13.22 -8.87
N GLY A 48 17.74 -13.62 -9.46
CA GLY A 48 18.02 -13.34 -10.86
C GLY A 48 17.12 -14.16 -11.80
N ILE A 49 17.47 -14.24 -13.08
CA ILE A 49 16.81 -15.13 -14.03
C ILE A 49 17.06 -16.58 -13.65
N SER A 50 16.02 -17.27 -13.15
CA SER A 50 16.09 -18.68 -12.71
C SER A 50 14.69 -19.21 -12.41
N GLY A 51 14.51 -20.54 -12.51
CA GLY A 51 13.20 -21.16 -12.28
C GLY A 51 12.14 -20.55 -13.21
N ASP A 52 11.03 -20.10 -12.61
CA ASP A 52 9.94 -19.46 -13.35
C ASP A 52 10.21 -17.97 -13.63
N LYS A 53 11.19 -17.36 -12.96
CA LYS A 53 11.52 -15.95 -13.13
C LYS A 53 12.38 -15.74 -14.36
N THR A 54 11.83 -15.02 -15.35
CA THR A 54 12.48 -14.77 -16.65
C THR A 54 13.09 -13.37 -16.77
N ILE A 55 12.93 -12.52 -15.77
CA ILE A 55 13.41 -11.14 -15.71
C ILE A 55 14.30 -10.99 -14.47
N ALA A 56 15.50 -10.45 -14.64
CA ALA A 56 16.42 -10.20 -13.53
C ALA A 56 15.91 -9.09 -12.61
N SER A 57 16.27 -9.18 -11.33
CA SER A 57 16.13 -8.06 -10.40
C SER A 57 17.12 -6.94 -10.71
N TRP A 58 16.77 -5.71 -10.33
CA TRP A 58 17.60 -4.53 -10.43
C TRP A 58 18.53 -4.36 -9.22
N GLY A 59 17.98 -4.70 -8.03
CA GLY A 59 18.63 -4.52 -6.74
C GLY A 59 18.64 -5.76 -5.86
N LEU A 60 18.39 -5.55 -4.59
CA LEU A 60 18.35 -6.62 -3.58
C LEU A 60 17.03 -7.36 -3.61
N ASN A 61 15.93 -6.63 -3.35
CA ASN A 61 14.56 -7.12 -3.50
C ASN A 61 13.86 -6.20 -4.49
N ASP A 62 13.09 -6.76 -5.40
CA ASP A 62 12.25 -5.98 -6.31
C ASP A 62 10.83 -6.53 -6.31
N TYR A 63 9.86 -5.71 -6.67
CA TYR A 63 8.49 -6.17 -6.91
C TYR A 63 8.51 -7.20 -8.03
N TRP A 64 7.98 -8.38 -7.78
CA TRP A 64 7.76 -9.39 -8.79
C TRP A 64 6.27 -9.68 -8.92
N ILE A 65 5.72 -9.34 -10.09
CA ILE A 65 4.30 -9.35 -10.40
C ILE A 65 4.06 -10.38 -11.49
N LEU A 66 3.04 -11.21 -11.32
CA LEU A 66 2.64 -12.22 -12.29
C LEU A 66 1.14 -12.13 -12.57
N LYS A 67 0.78 -12.11 -13.83
CA LYS A 67 -0.59 -12.35 -14.28
C LYS A 67 -0.73 -13.83 -14.63
N LEU A 68 -1.72 -14.45 -14.05
CA LEU A 68 -2.06 -15.85 -14.27
C LEU A 68 -3.43 -15.96 -14.94
N ASP A 69 -3.61 -16.97 -15.75
CA ASP A 69 -4.93 -17.36 -16.24
C ASP A 69 -5.76 -18.06 -15.13
N MET A 70 -7.00 -18.41 -15.44
CA MET A 70 -7.89 -19.09 -14.49
C MET A 70 -7.41 -20.49 -14.04
N PHE A 71 -6.46 -21.08 -14.76
CA PHE A 71 -5.85 -22.39 -14.46
C PHE A 71 -4.52 -22.26 -13.70
N GLY A 72 -4.10 -21.03 -13.40
CA GLY A 72 -2.85 -20.74 -12.69
C GLY A 72 -1.61 -20.75 -13.59
N VAL A 73 -1.76 -20.71 -14.92
CA VAL A 73 -0.64 -20.60 -15.86
C VAL A 73 -0.21 -19.14 -15.98
N ILE A 74 1.11 -18.90 -15.95
CA ILE A 74 1.67 -17.55 -16.10
C ILE A 74 1.43 -17.06 -17.53
N GLU A 75 0.69 -15.95 -17.67
CA GLU A 75 0.49 -15.25 -18.94
C GLU A 75 1.59 -14.25 -19.21
N TRP A 76 1.95 -13.48 -18.19
CA TRP A 76 3.08 -12.58 -18.21
C TRP A 76 3.64 -12.34 -16.79
N GLN A 77 4.85 -11.82 -16.74
CA GLN A 77 5.49 -11.39 -15.50
C GLN A 77 6.22 -10.06 -15.70
N LYS A 78 6.36 -9.31 -14.61
CA LYS A 78 7.07 -8.03 -14.55
C LYS A 78 7.87 -7.95 -13.28
N VAL A 79 9.09 -7.44 -13.39
CA VAL A 79 9.90 -6.98 -12.26
C VAL A 79 9.88 -5.45 -12.30
N ILE A 80 9.67 -4.83 -11.14
CA ILE A 80 9.71 -3.38 -10.96
C ILE A 80 10.57 -3.11 -9.74
N GLY A 81 11.64 -2.35 -9.90
CA GLY A 81 12.58 -2.07 -8.83
C GLY A 81 13.65 -1.05 -9.16
N GLY A 82 14.47 -0.78 -8.16
CA GLY A 82 15.64 0.06 -8.25
C GLY A 82 16.90 -0.64 -7.72
N SER A 83 17.94 0.10 -7.39
CA SER A 83 19.24 -0.46 -7.02
C SER A 83 19.32 -1.00 -5.59
N SER A 84 18.32 -0.78 -4.75
CA SER A 84 18.27 -1.18 -3.34
C SER A 84 17.16 -2.20 -3.09
N SER A 85 16.42 -2.09 -1.97
CA SER A 85 15.31 -3.00 -1.65
C SER A 85 13.97 -2.33 -1.91
N ASP A 86 13.13 -3.03 -2.66
CA ASP A 86 11.78 -2.64 -3.01
C ASP A 86 10.82 -3.77 -2.59
N HIS A 87 9.90 -3.48 -1.68
CA HIS A 87 8.99 -4.46 -1.08
C HIS A 87 7.56 -4.20 -1.48
N LEU A 88 6.97 -5.10 -2.28
CA LEU A 88 5.56 -5.03 -2.65
C LEU A 88 4.68 -5.40 -1.46
N VAL A 89 3.62 -4.66 -1.27
CA VAL A 89 2.59 -4.87 -0.23
C VAL A 89 1.26 -5.28 -0.87
N ASP A 90 0.82 -4.58 -1.90
CA ASP A 90 -0.48 -4.86 -2.52
C ASP A 90 -0.42 -4.71 -4.04
N VAL A 91 -1.19 -5.54 -4.74
CA VAL A 91 -1.47 -5.43 -6.17
C VAL A 91 -2.95 -5.66 -6.42
N ARG A 92 -3.62 -4.75 -7.14
CA ARG A 92 -5.06 -4.81 -7.44
C ARG A 92 -5.33 -4.46 -8.89
N GLN A 93 -6.32 -5.14 -9.49
CA GLN A 93 -6.79 -4.72 -10.80
C GLN A 93 -7.62 -3.43 -10.70
N THR A 94 -7.28 -2.43 -11.51
CA THR A 94 -8.00 -1.16 -11.58
C THR A 94 -9.18 -1.24 -12.56
N PRO A 95 -10.19 -0.36 -12.46
CA PRO A 95 -11.39 -0.39 -13.32
C PRO A 95 -11.10 -0.27 -14.81
N ASP A 96 -9.99 0.33 -15.20
CA ASP A 96 -9.51 0.45 -16.58
C ASP A 96 -8.86 -0.84 -17.13
N GLY A 97 -8.78 -1.89 -16.31
CA GLY A 97 -8.16 -3.17 -16.64
C GLY A 97 -6.65 -3.22 -16.44
N GLY A 98 -6.02 -2.12 -16.04
CA GLY A 98 -4.63 -2.10 -15.58
C GLY A 98 -4.49 -2.56 -14.13
N TYR A 99 -3.39 -2.21 -13.48
CA TYR A 99 -3.15 -2.61 -12.09
C TYR A 99 -2.48 -1.48 -11.31
N ILE A 100 -2.87 -1.31 -10.05
CA ILE A 100 -2.11 -0.56 -9.07
C ILE A 100 -1.21 -1.53 -8.30
N VAL A 101 0.05 -1.17 -8.18
CA VAL A 101 1.09 -1.90 -7.45
C VAL A 101 1.63 -0.95 -6.40
N ALA A 102 1.59 -1.36 -5.16
CA ALA A 102 1.95 -0.50 -4.04
C ALA A 102 2.84 -1.23 -3.05
N GLY A 103 3.79 -0.52 -2.50
CA GLY A 103 4.70 -1.02 -1.49
C GLY A 103 5.59 0.09 -0.94
N PHE A 104 6.78 -0.27 -0.52
CA PHE A 104 7.77 0.69 -0.04
C PHE A 104 9.15 0.39 -0.64
N SER A 105 9.98 1.41 -0.72
CA SER A 105 11.25 1.37 -1.45
C SER A 105 12.32 2.16 -0.71
N SER A 106 13.51 1.57 -0.61
CA SER A 106 14.74 2.24 -0.21
C SER A 106 15.64 2.59 -1.40
N SER A 107 15.16 2.40 -2.62
CA SER A 107 15.90 2.74 -3.83
C SER A 107 15.82 4.24 -4.12
N GLY A 108 16.96 4.82 -4.49
CA GLY A 108 16.99 6.11 -5.17
C GLY A 108 16.56 5.99 -6.63
N VAL A 109 16.78 7.06 -7.42
CA VAL A 109 16.52 7.05 -8.87
C VAL A 109 17.42 6.02 -9.55
N SER A 110 16.85 4.88 -9.90
CA SER A 110 17.57 3.76 -10.54
C SER A 110 16.59 2.71 -11.06
N GLY A 111 16.98 1.87 -12.00
CA GLY A 111 16.13 0.83 -12.57
C GLY A 111 14.85 1.41 -13.17
N ASP A 112 13.70 0.95 -12.66
CA ASP A 112 12.38 1.48 -13.04
C ASP A 112 11.97 2.71 -12.23
N LYS A 113 12.63 3.01 -11.09
CA LYS A 113 12.27 4.11 -10.19
C LYS A 113 12.78 5.45 -10.70
N THR A 114 11.86 6.40 -10.89
CA THR A 114 12.15 7.72 -11.48
C THR A 114 12.12 8.87 -10.48
N GLU A 115 11.67 8.65 -9.26
CA GLU A 115 11.68 9.62 -8.16
C GLU A 115 12.58 9.09 -7.04
N ASP A 116 13.34 9.98 -6.41
CA ASP A 116 14.18 9.63 -5.28
C ASP A 116 13.34 9.38 -4.01
N HIS A 117 13.90 8.70 -3.02
CA HIS A 117 13.35 8.70 -1.68
C HIS A 117 13.57 10.07 -1.01
N PHE A 118 12.75 10.38 -0.01
CA PHE A 118 12.97 11.51 0.87
C PHE A 118 13.92 11.08 1.99
N GLY A 119 14.54 12.03 2.67
CA GLY A 119 15.52 11.78 3.71
C GLY A 119 16.88 12.36 3.38
N ASP A 120 17.81 12.32 4.33
CA ASP A 120 19.11 12.96 4.16
C ASP A 120 20.02 12.12 3.25
N ILE A 121 20.18 12.58 2.01
CA ILE A 121 21.10 11.98 1.02
C ILE A 121 22.57 12.00 1.44
N PHE A 122 22.91 12.73 2.50
CA PHE A 122 24.27 12.79 3.04
C PHE A 122 24.53 11.76 4.13
N ASP A 123 23.48 11.12 4.68
CA ASP A 123 23.64 9.98 5.60
C ASP A 123 23.77 8.67 4.82
N LEU A 124 25.01 8.37 4.42
CA LEU A 124 25.33 7.16 3.64
C LEU A 124 25.19 5.85 4.44
N GLU A 125 24.91 5.93 5.74
CA GLU A 125 24.74 4.76 6.61
C GLU A 125 23.26 4.38 6.80
N GLN A 126 22.32 5.27 6.47
CA GLN A 126 20.88 5.02 6.56
C GLN A 126 20.24 4.98 5.18
N SER A 127 19.48 3.93 4.95
CA SER A 127 18.65 3.75 3.75
C SER A 127 17.22 3.99 4.17
N TYR A 128 16.73 5.21 3.96
CA TYR A 128 15.36 5.59 4.25
C TYR A 128 14.39 4.88 3.32
N VAL A 129 13.18 4.67 3.82
CA VAL A 129 12.14 3.91 3.14
C VAL A 129 10.91 4.78 2.98
N ASP A 130 10.38 4.86 1.76
CA ASP A 130 9.16 5.59 1.43
C ASP A 130 8.13 4.71 0.73
N TYR A 131 6.87 5.09 0.76
CA TYR A 131 5.84 4.48 -0.07
C TYR A 131 6.22 4.63 -1.54
N TRP A 132 6.12 3.55 -2.29
CA TRP A 132 6.30 3.59 -3.74
C TRP A 132 5.10 2.95 -4.43
N ILE A 133 4.38 3.77 -5.19
CA ILE A 133 3.14 3.41 -5.85
C ILE A 133 3.37 3.45 -7.36
N VAL A 134 2.99 2.40 -8.04
CA VAL A 134 3.18 2.24 -9.48
C VAL A 134 1.87 1.81 -10.13
N LYS A 135 1.38 2.57 -11.10
CA LYS A 135 0.27 2.18 -11.97
C LYS A 135 0.83 1.56 -13.23
N ILE A 136 0.35 0.38 -13.56
CA ILE A 136 0.71 -0.32 -14.79
C ILE A 136 -0.52 -0.63 -15.63
N SER A 137 -0.34 -0.69 -16.94
CA SER A 137 -1.37 -1.12 -17.89
C SER A 137 -1.71 -2.61 -17.73
N SER A 138 -2.74 -3.08 -18.43
CA SER A 138 -3.11 -4.51 -18.50
C SER A 138 -1.99 -5.41 -19.04
N SER A 139 -1.01 -4.86 -19.77
CA SER A 139 0.15 -5.57 -20.29
C SER A 139 1.44 -5.38 -19.45
N GLY A 140 1.35 -4.77 -18.26
CA GLY A 140 2.48 -4.57 -17.37
C GLY A 140 3.40 -3.38 -17.71
N ILE A 141 2.95 -2.45 -18.56
CA ILE A 141 3.71 -1.22 -18.88
C ILE A 141 3.44 -0.17 -17.79
N ILE A 142 4.49 0.43 -17.23
CA ILE A 142 4.36 1.51 -16.25
C ILE A 142 3.72 2.73 -16.92
N GLU A 143 2.61 3.21 -16.37
CA GLU A 143 1.88 4.40 -16.82
C GLU A 143 2.27 5.63 -16.01
N TRP A 144 2.32 5.46 -14.69
CA TRP A 144 2.86 6.46 -13.76
C TRP A 144 3.39 5.78 -12.50
N GLN A 145 4.20 6.50 -11.76
CA GLN A 145 4.69 6.09 -10.46
C GLN A 145 4.84 7.30 -9.54
N LYS A 146 4.84 7.05 -8.25
CA LYS A 146 5.01 8.09 -7.24
C LYS A 146 5.71 7.55 -6.01
N THR A 147 6.70 8.30 -5.51
CA THR A 147 7.30 8.14 -4.19
C THR A 147 6.63 9.11 -3.23
N ILE A 148 6.16 8.61 -2.07
CA ILE A 148 5.44 9.41 -1.07
C ILE A 148 6.05 9.12 0.28
N GLY A 149 6.68 10.13 0.90
CA GLY A 149 7.34 9.99 2.18
C GLY A 149 7.77 11.32 2.77
N GLY A 150 8.49 11.24 3.88
CA GLY A 150 9.13 12.33 4.56
C GLY A 150 10.61 12.09 4.78
N ASP A 151 11.21 12.69 5.78
CA ASP A 151 12.66 12.67 6.03
C ASP A 151 13.16 11.45 6.81
N LEU A 152 12.27 10.57 7.25
CA LEU A 152 12.56 9.30 7.93
C LEU A 152 11.80 8.16 7.25
N ASP A 153 11.76 7.00 7.92
CA ASP A 153 11.13 5.81 7.38
C ASP A 153 9.60 5.91 7.33
N ASP A 154 9.05 5.62 6.17
CA ASP A 154 7.63 5.53 5.88
C ASP A 154 7.29 4.18 5.24
N TYR A 155 6.67 3.26 6.00
CA TYR A 155 6.37 1.90 5.56
C TYR A 155 4.91 1.74 5.18
N LEU A 156 4.61 1.53 3.90
CA LEU A 156 3.27 1.16 3.44
C LEU A 156 2.89 -0.24 3.92
N THR A 157 1.68 -0.41 4.43
CA THR A 157 1.14 -1.70 4.85
C THR A 157 -0.15 -2.09 4.13
N SER A 158 -0.85 -1.14 3.54
CA SER A 158 -2.11 -1.41 2.83
C SER A 158 -2.38 -0.38 1.72
N CYS A 159 -2.86 -0.86 0.59
CA CYS A 159 -3.38 -0.05 -0.52
C CYS A 159 -4.72 -0.63 -0.99
N LYS A 160 -5.75 0.22 -1.14
CA LYS A 160 -7.05 -0.19 -1.66
C LYS A 160 -7.53 0.80 -2.70
N ILE A 161 -8.28 0.30 -3.68
CA ILE A 161 -9.01 1.14 -4.64
C ILE A 161 -10.27 1.65 -3.95
N THR A 162 -10.55 2.95 -4.10
CA THR A 162 -11.71 3.60 -3.53
C THR A 162 -12.86 3.69 -4.54
N ASN A 163 -14.09 3.91 -4.07
CA ASN A 163 -15.30 3.92 -4.90
C ASN A 163 -15.28 5.01 -6.00
N ASP A 164 -14.51 6.08 -5.79
CA ASP A 164 -14.27 7.15 -6.76
C ASP A 164 -13.21 6.81 -7.82
N GLY A 165 -12.65 5.60 -7.77
CA GLY A 165 -11.59 5.15 -8.67
C GLY A 165 -10.18 5.59 -8.28
N GLY A 166 -10.02 6.30 -7.18
CA GLY A 166 -8.72 6.65 -6.60
C GLY A 166 -8.17 5.54 -5.69
N TYR A 167 -7.22 5.90 -4.82
CA TYR A 167 -6.54 4.93 -3.96
C TYR A 167 -6.43 5.46 -2.54
N ILE A 168 -6.64 4.58 -1.56
CA ILE A 168 -6.36 4.86 -0.16
C ILE A 168 -5.17 4.02 0.31
N LEU A 169 -4.20 4.67 0.88
CA LEU A 169 -2.96 4.12 1.40
C LEU A 169 -2.95 4.24 2.92
N ALA A 170 -2.44 3.26 3.61
CA ALA A 170 -2.14 3.36 5.04
C ALA A 170 -0.84 2.64 5.35
N GLY A 171 -0.11 3.18 6.30
CA GLY A 171 1.15 2.62 6.76
C GLY A 171 1.64 3.30 8.02
N GLU A 172 2.88 3.05 8.34
CA GLU A 172 3.59 3.61 9.48
C GLU A 172 4.50 4.72 9.00
N SER A 173 4.64 5.78 9.80
CA SER A 173 5.54 6.89 9.51
C SER A 173 6.32 7.28 10.75
N GLN A 174 7.63 7.42 10.59
CA GLN A 174 8.53 8.04 11.58
C GLN A 174 8.75 9.53 11.28
N SER A 175 8.41 9.97 10.07
CA SER A 175 8.67 11.33 9.58
C SER A 175 7.83 12.37 10.31
N GLY A 176 8.44 13.53 10.57
CA GLY A 176 7.74 14.75 10.93
C GLY A 176 7.17 15.45 9.70
N VAL A 177 6.93 16.78 9.83
CA VAL A 177 6.53 17.60 8.67
C VAL A 177 7.71 17.75 7.72
N SER A 178 7.71 16.96 6.66
CA SER A 178 8.76 16.92 5.65
C SER A 178 8.27 16.22 4.37
N GLY A 179 8.93 16.44 3.24
CA GLY A 179 8.55 15.80 1.97
C GLY A 179 7.08 16.03 1.65
N TYR A 180 6.32 14.93 1.53
CA TYR A 180 4.87 14.99 1.35
C TYR A 180 4.08 15.01 2.66
N LYS A 181 4.69 14.66 3.79
CA LYS A 181 3.99 14.60 5.07
C LYS A 181 3.74 15.99 5.64
N SER A 182 2.49 16.31 5.94
CA SER A 182 2.05 17.63 6.38
C SER A 182 1.74 17.75 7.87
N GLU A 183 1.82 16.63 8.61
CA GLU A 183 1.53 16.58 10.04
C GLU A 183 2.72 15.99 10.81
N GLU A 184 3.02 16.54 11.98
CA GLU A 184 4.04 16.03 12.89
C GLU A 184 3.64 14.68 13.50
N ASN A 185 4.63 13.83 13.79
CA ASN A 185 4.46 12.66 14.64
C ASN A 185 4.34 13.06 16.12
N LEU A 186 3.70 12.20 16.91
CA LEU A 186 3.64 12.32 18.36
C LEU A 186 4.51 11.28 19.05
N GLY A 187 4.48 10.03 18.54
CA GLY A 187 5.23 8.89 19.04
C GLY A 187 6.49 8.58 18.24
N TYR A 188 6.88 7.31 18.26
CA TYR A 188 7.98 6.80 17.44
C TYR A 188 7.51 6.52 16.01
N ASN A 189 6.40 5.79 15.88
CA ASN A 189 5.71 5.57 14.62
C ASN A 189 4.25 5.97 14.81
N ASP A 190 3.72 6.76 13.90
CA ASP A 190 2.29 7.06 13.83
C ASP A 190 1.69 6.47 12.56
N ILE A 191 0.38 6.23 12.55
CA ILE A 191 -0.32 5.78 11.34
C ILE A 191 -0.40 6.96 10.37
N TRP A 192 0.06 6.75 9.13
CA TRP A 192 -0.07 7.74 8.08
C TRP A 192 -0.97 7.22 6.96
N ILE A 193 -2.02 7.97 6.68
CA ILE A 193 -3.02 7.68 5.67
C ILE A 193 -2.91 8.71 4.56
N VAL A 194 -2.91 8.25 3.32
CA VAL A 194 -2.84 9.12 2.14
C VAL A 194 -3.91 8.69 1.14
N LYS A 195 -4.80 9.60 0.75
CA LYS A 195 -5.77 9.41 -0.32
C LYS A 195 -5.22 10.01 -1.60
N LEU A 196 -5.24 9.20 -2.66
CA LEU A 196 -4.87 9.61 -4.02
C LEU A 196 -6.10 9.57 -4.93
N ASN A 197 -6.15 10.48 -5.91
CA ASN A 197 -7.05 10.34 -7.03
C ASN A 197 -6.56 9.26 -8.03
N ALA A 198 -7.32 9.00 -9.09
CA ALA A 198 -6.99 7.98 -10.09
C ALA A 198 -5.66 8.24 -10.83
N GLU A 199 -5.24 9.50 -10.95
CA GLU A 199 -4.00 9.93 -11.59
C GLU A 199 -2.79 9.89 -10.63
N GLY A 200 -2.98 9.46 -9.35
CA GLY A 200 -1.93 9.37 -8.35
C GLY A 200 -1.61 10.68 -7.63
N ASN A 201 -2.44 11.72 -7.78
CA ASN A 201 -2.26 12.97 -7.04
C ASN A 201 -2.85 12.84 -5.63
N ILE A 202 -2.17 13.38 -4.63
CA ILE A 202 -2.65 13.41 -3.25
C ILE A 202 -3.85 14.37 -3.17
N GLU A 203 -4.98 13.85 -2.69
CA GLU A 203 -6.19 14.63 -2.39
C GLU A 203 -6.19 15.11 -0.94
N TRP A 204 -5.90 14.20 -0.03
CA TRP A 204 -5.74 14.48 1.38
C TRP A 204 -4.81 13.46 2.05
N GLN A 205 -4.38 13.81 3.25
CA GLN A 205 -3.61 12.93 4.11
C GLN A 205 -3.96 13.17 5.58
N LYS A 206 -3.73 12.17 6.42
CA LYS A 206 -4.01 12.24 7.85
C LYS A 206 -3.02 11.37 8.62
N SER A 207 -2.43 11.94 9.68
CA SER A 207 -1.73 11.17 10.69
C SER A 207 -2.67 10.87 11.85
N ILE A 208 -2.69 9.61 12.31
CA ILE A 208 -3.38 9.19 13.53
C ILE A 208 -2.30 8.87 14.54
N LYS A 209 -2.29 9.58 15.64
CA LYS A 209 -1.13 9.76 16.51
C LYS A 209 -1.36 9.24 17.91
N ALA A 210 -0.35 8.61 18.48
CA ALA A 210 -0.29 8.35 19.92
C ALA A 210 1.19 8.40 20.39
N SER A 211 1.46 8.12 21.66
CA SER A 211 2.76 8.47 22.28
C SER A 211 3.89 7.46 22.05
N GLU A 212 3.62 6.29 21.54
CA GLU A 212 4.59 5.21 21.39
C GLU A 212 4.65 4.71 19.94
N TYR A 213 4.30 3.44 19.68
CA TYR A 213 4.29 2.82 18.37
C TYR A 213 2.87 2.48 17.93
N GLU A 214 2.48 2.98 16.78
CA GLU A 214 1.25 2.66 16.09
C GLU A 214 1.58 1.94 14.78
N TYR A 215 1.10 0.70 14.67
CA TYR A 215 1.34 -0.16 13.52
C TYR A 215 0.07 -0.24 12.68
N ALA A 216 0.02 0.45 11.55
CA ALA A 216 -1.07 0.28 10.60
C ALA A 216 -1.00 -1.14 9.99
N VAL A 217 -2.13 -1.84 9.95
CA VAL A 217 -2.21 -3.19 9.38
C VAL A 217 -3.01 -3.19 8.10
N LEU A 218 -4.17 -2.54 8.12
CA LEU A 218 -5.10 -2.57 6.99
C LEU A 218 -5.99 -1.32 6.99
N ILE A 219 -6.30 -0.81 5.80
CA ILE A 219 -7.35 0.18 5.59
C ILE A 219 -8.35 -0.32 4.56
N ASN A 220 -9.64 -0.08 4.80
CA ASN A 220 -10.71 -0.30 3.83
C ASN A 220 -11.67 0.87 3.83
N GLN A 221 -12.22 1.18 2.66
CA GLN A 221 -13.37 2.07 2.57
C GLN A 221 -14.62 1.36 3.06
N ALA A 222 -15.44 2.04 3.86
CA ALA A 222 -16.71 1.54 4.35
C ALA A 222 -17.87 1.99 3.43
N ASP A 223 -19.05 1.39 3.62
CA ASP A 223 -20.25 1.67 2.79
C ASP A 223 -20.74 3.13 2.92
N ASP A 224 -20.40 3.80 4.02
CA ASP A 224 -20.69 5.22 4.27
C ASP A 224 -19.63 6.16 3.69
N ALA A 225 -18.83 5.71 2.75
CA ALA A 225 -17.69 6.38 2.13
C ALA A 225 -16.54 6.75 3.08
N GLY A 226 -16.69 6.57 4.39
CA GLY A 226 -15.61 6.70 5.36
C GLY A 226 -14.62 5.51 5.29
N TYR A 227 -13.67 5.46 6.22
CA TYR A 227 -12.63 4.42 6.23
C TYR A 227 -12.56 3.72 7.58
N ILE A 228 -12.25 2.43 7.55
CA ILE A 228 -11.91 1.65 8.74
C ILE A 228 -10.43 1.31 8.68
N VAL A 229 -9.70 1.66 9.73
CA VAL A 229 -8.29 1.36 9.90
C VAL A 229 -8.16 0.34 11.02
N LEU A 230 -7.52 -0.77 10.74
CA LEU A 230 -7.06 -1.73 11.73
C LEU A 230 -5.59 -1.43 12.03
N SER A 231 -5.30 -1.23 13.30
CA SER A 231 -3.97 -0.96 13.80
C SER A 231 -3.67 -1.83 15.02
N ALA A 232 -2.39 -1.95 15.35
CA ALA A 232 -1.93 -2.39 16.65
C ALA A 232 -1.20 -1.22 17.32
N SER A 233 -1.36 -1.07 18.63
CA SER A 233 -0.78 0.05 19.39
C SER A 233 -0.32 -0.42 20.76
N ASN A 234 0.81 0.08 21.22
CA ASN A 234 1.26 -0.06 22.62
C ASN A 234 1.13 1.25 23.41
N SER A 235 0.58 2.28 22.80
CA SER A 235 0.34 3.57 23.46
C SER A 235 -0.77 3.49 24.50
N SER A 236 -0.59 4.21 25.60
CA SER A 236 -1.68 4.55 26.50
C SER A 236 -2.57 5.64 25.89
N ILE A 237 -3.49 6.20 26.67
CA ILE A 237 -4.32 7.34 26.23
C ILE A 237 -3.42 8.52 25.90
N SER A 238 -3.36 8.90 24.63
CA SER A 238 -2.54 10.02 24.12
C SER A 238 -2.90 10.35 22.68
N GLY A 239 -2.71 11.59 22.26
CA GLY A 239 -3.02 12.01 20.89
C GLY A 239 -4.46 11.69 20.50
N ASP A 240 -4.62 10.93 19.42
CA ASP A 240 -5.93 10.49 18.91
C ASP A 240 -6.47 9.24 19.62
N LYS A 241 -5.64 8.57 20.43
CA LYS A 241 -6.02 7.36 21.16
C LYS A 241 -6.73 7.68 22.47
N THR A 242 -7.99 7.30 22.58
CA THR A 242 -8.86 7.60 23.73
C THR A 242 -9.00 6.45 24.72
N GLU A 243 -8.48 5.27 24.39
CA GLU A 243 -8.53 4.08 25.25
C GLU A 243 -7.11 3.58 25.55
N ALA A 244 -6.86 3.21 26.79
CA ALA A 244 -5.58 2.65 27.21
C ALA A 244 -5.39 1.23 26.67
N CYS A 245 -4.14 0.83 26.43
CA CYS A 245 -3.80 -0.57 26.23
C CYS A 245 -4.11 -1.39 27.47
N ILE A 246 -4.60 -2.61 27.27
CA ILE A 246 -4.86 -3.59 28.34
C ILE A 246 -3.59 -4.38 28.63
N GLY A 247 -2.77 -4.63 27.61
CA GLY A 247 -1.52 -5.37 27.68
C GLY A 247 -0.33 -4.60 27.12
N GLY A 248 0.57 -5.30 26.45
CA GLY A 248 1.74 -4.70 25.82
C GLY A 248 1.41 -4.04 24.48
N VAL A 249 0.73 -4.77 23.59
CA VAL A 249 0.26 -4.31 22.28
C VAL A 249 -1.17 -4.81 22.10
N ASP A 250 -2.09 -3.93 21.78
CA ASP A 250 -3.49 -4.27 21.56
C ASP A 250 -3.95 -3.82 20.17
N PHE A 251 -5.01 -4.44 19.66
CA PHE A 251 -5.68 -3.96 18.45
C PHE A 251 -6.35 -2.61 18.71
N TRP A 252 -6.14 -1.70 17.78
CA TRP A 252 -6.82 -0.42 17.75
C TRP A 252 -7.61 -0.30 16.45
N LEU A 253 -8.93 -0.36 16.56
CA LEU A 253 -9.84 -0.21 15.43
C LEU A 253 -10.32 1.25 15.37
N ILE A 254 -10.11 1.89 14.24
CA ILE A 254 -10.41 3.31 14.05
C ILE A 254 -11.40 3.44 12.89
N LYS A 255 -12.49 4.12 13.12
CA LYS A 255 -13.41 4.56 12.06
C LYS A 255 -13.12 6.02 11.76
N LEU A 256 -12.67 6.27 10.54
CA LEU A 256 -12.65 7.60 9.95
C LEU A 256 -13.92 7.73 9.14
N GLY A 257 -14.69 8.72 9.41
CA GLY A 257 -15.95 8.91 8.72
C GLY A 257 -16.36 10.34 8.82
N CYS A 258 -17.24 10.70 7.94
CA CYS A 258 -17.96 11.93 8.05
C CYS A 258 -18.88 11.87 9.27
N THR A 259 -19.00 12.98 9.96
CA THR A 259 -20.02 13.13 10.99
C THR A 259 -21.39 13.15 10.31
N PRO A 260 -22.31 12.24 10.64
CA PRO A 260 -23.55 12.10 9.87
C PRO A 260 -24.55 13.27 10.02
N TYR A 261 -24.13 14.44 10.50
CA TYR A 261 -25.11 15.39 11.04
C TYR A 261 -25.03 16.85 10.62
N LEU A 262 -23.99 17.37 9.98
CA LEU A 262 -24.03 18.79 9.57
C LEU A 262 -22.97 19.09 8.50
N GLU A 263 -23.46 19.50 7.36
CA GLU A 263 -22.67 20.20 6.36
C GLU A 263 -22.20 21.53 6.95
N ILE A 264 -20.90 21.85 6.86
CA ILE A 264 -20.36 23.14 7.25
C ILE A 264 -19.99 23.89 5.97
N CYS A 265 -20.39 25.13 5.84
CA CYS A 265 -20.10 25.96 4.67
C CYS A 265 -18.60 26.22 4.52
N ASN A 266 -17.83 25.24 4.05
CA ASN A 266 -16.37 25.29 3.95
C ASN A 266 -15.84 24.77 2.62
N THR A 267 -16.73 24.46 1.65
CA THR A 267 -16.42 23.83 0.35
C THR A 267 -15.95 22.37 0.42
N LEU A 268 -16.23 21.69 1.52
CA LEU A 268 -15.99 20.26 1.70
C LEU A 268 -17.34 19.54 1.87
N ASP A 269 -17.40 18.28 1.49
CA ASP A 269 -18.50 17.38 1.79
C ASP A 269 -18.29 16.78 3.19
N ASP A 270 -18.74 17.51 4.23
CA ASP A 270 -18.49 17.14 5.64
C ASP A 270 -19.40 15.99 6.12
N ASN A 271 -20.54 15.76 5.47
CA ASN A 271 -21.45 14.66 5.78
C ASN A 271 -21.27 13.44 4.86
N CYS A 272 -20.43 13.55 3.83
CA CYS A 272 -20.06 12.51 2.86
C CYS A 272 -21.24 11.90 2.09
N ASN A 273 -22.22 12.69 1.78
CA ASN A 273 -23.33 12.26 0.93
C ASN A 273 -23.05 12.40 -0.58
N GLY A 274 -21.88 12.94 -0.94
CA GLY A 274 -21.43 13.20 -2.31
C GLY A 274 -21.81 14.58 -2.84
N LEU A 275 -22.36 15.45 -1.98
CA LEU A 275 -22.74 16.82 -2.30
C LEU A 275 -22.01 17.78 -1.36
N ILE A 276 -21.46 18.85 -1.89
CA ILE A 276 -20.71 19.85 -1.13
C ILE A 276 -21.69 20.91 -0.62
N ASP A 277 -21.66 21.20 0.67
CA ASP A 277 -22.43 22.29 1.31
C ASP A 277 -23.96 22.22 1.06
N ASP A 278 -24.60 21.03 1.04
CA ASP A 278 -25.99 20.85 0.61
C ASP A 278 -27.07 20.97 1.71
N ASP A 279 -26.78 20.58 2.94
CA ASP A 279 -27.73 20.58 4.07
C ASP A 279 -27.67 21.86 4.93
N ILE A 280 -27.22 22.98 4.35
CA ILE A 280 -27.08 24.26 5.05
C ILE A 280 -28.43 25.00 5.01
N ASN A 281 -29.14 24.97 6.12
CA ASN A 281 -30.36 25.80 6.38
C ASN A 281 -30.08 26.92 7.37
#